data_d6382c5b13c349ce8abd1ec2c549dbf0
#
_entry.id   d6382c5b13c349ce8abd1ec2c549dbf0
#
_cell.length_a   1.000
_cell.length_b   1.000
_cell.length_c   1.000
_cell.angle_alpha   90.00
_cell.angle_beta   90.00
_cell.angle_gamma   90.00
#
_symmetry.space_group_name_H-M   'P 1'
#
loop_
_entity.id
_entity.type
_entity.pdbx_description
1 polymer ?
#
loop_
_entity_poly.entity_id
_entity_poly.type
_entity_poly.pdbx_seq_one_letter_code
_entity_poly.pdbx_strand_id
1 'polypeptide(L)'
;SNYLEALNKVSVVVFDKTGTLTKGVFEVANIIPAAGYQKEQVLEYAAQAESYSNHPIAKSILATYGKPIDQKQFSDFEEISGHGISVMVQGKKVLAGNSKLMESEKIAYAACDAAGTKFYVAADGSYVGCILIADEVKPDSKCAIAELKKIGVEKTVMLTGDDERIGKSVADELG
;
A
#
# COMPACT_ATOMS: atom_id res chain seq x y z
N SER A 1 36.82 -4.58 -22.93
CA SER A 1 36.27 -3.60 -21.97
C SER A 1 36.11 -4.28 -20.62
N ASN A 2 36.80 -3.79 -19.61
CA ASN A 2 36.90 -4.38 -18.28
C ASN A 2 35.52 -4.54 -17.57
N TYR A 3 34.54 -3.73 -17.94
CA TYR A 3 33.21 -3.78 -17.32
C TYR A 3 32.38 -5.03 -17.70
N LEU A 4 32.45 -5.46 -18.96
CA LEU A 4 31.76 -6.70 -19.42
C LEU A 4 32.39 -7.95 -18.79
N GLU A 5 33.71 -7.92 -18.57
CA GLU A 5 34.42 -9.01 -17.92
C GLU A 5 34.10 -9.07 -16.41
N ALA A 6 33.91 -7.90 -15.78
CA ALA A 6 33.51 -7.81 -14.38
C ALA A 6 32.10 -8.33 -14.14
N LEU A 7 31.17 -8.17 -15.08
CA LEU A 7 29.82 -8.73 -14.99
C LEU A 7 29.80 -10.25 -14.86
N ASN A 8 30.77 -10.95 -15.47
CA ASN A 8 30.88 -12.41 -15.33
C ASN A 8 31.35 -12.88 -13.94
N LYS A 9 31.75 -11.94 -13.07
CA LYS A 9 32.25 -12.23 -11.71
C LYS A 9 31.29 -11.71 -10.63
N VAL A 10 30.08 -11.28 -11.01
CA VAL A 10 29.09 -10.79 -10.07
C VAL A 10 28.55 -11.93 -9.24
N SER A 11 28.82 -11.92 -7.94
CA SER A 11 28.33 -12.91 -6.97
C SER A 11 27.11 -12.40 -6.20
N VAL A 12 26.91 -11.08 -6.12
CA VAL A 12 25.80 -10.46 -5.38
C VAL A 12 25.10 -9.45 -6.28
N VAL A 13 23.77 -9.55 -6.37
CA VAL A 13 22.93 -8.56 -7.07
C VAL A 13 21.97 -7.94 -6.07
N VAL A 14 21.92 -6.62 -6.06
CA VAL A 14 21.04 -5.84 -5.18
C VAL A 14 19.96 -5.16 -6.03
N PHE A 15 18.71 -5.37 -5.69
CA PHE A 15 17.55 -4.80 -6.36
C PHE A 15 16.85 -3.78 -5.46
N ASP A 16 16.39 -2.70 -6.04
CA ASP A 16 15.31 -1.92 -5.43
C ASP A 16 13.98 -2.67 -5.59
N LYS A 17 13.09 -2.60 -4.58
CA LYS A 17 11.80 -3.27 -4.64
C LYS A 17 10.85 -2.54 -5.59
N THR A 18 10.55 -1.27 -5.28
CA THR A 18 9.45 -0.53 -5.91
C THR A 18 9.80 -0.07 -7.32
N GLY A 19 9.00 -0.47 -8.30
CA GLY A 19 9.22 -0.15 -9.71
C GLY A 19 10.31 -0.99 -10.41
N THR A 20 11.11 -1.76 -9.65
CA THR A 20 12.13 -2.68 -10.19
C THR A 20 11.64 -4.12 -10.16
N LEU A 21 11.48 -4.72 -8.98
CA LEU A 21 10.92 -6.06 -8.81
C LEU A 21 9.39 -6.05 -8.82
N THR A 22 8.80 -4.93 -8.47
CA THR A 22 7.36 -4.69 -8.51
C THR A 22 7.03 -3.67 -9.61
N LYS A 23 5.77 -3.57 -9.98
CA LYS A 23 5.28 -2.65 -11.01
C LYS A 23 5.28 -1.18 -10.56
N GLY A 24 5.37 -0.92 -9.25
CA GLY A 24 5.13 0.41 -8.67
C GLY A 24 3.65 0.82 -8.77
N VAL A 25 2.77 -0.15 -9.00
CA VAL A 25 1.33 0.03 -9.04
C VAL A 25 0.73 -0.57 -7.78
N PHE A 26 0.08 0.28 -7.01
CA PHE A 26 -0.59 -0.14 -5.79
C PHE A 26 -1.96 -0.70 -6.12
N GLU A 27 -2.32 -1.82 -5.49
CA GLU A 27 -3.63 -2.45 -5.62
C GLU A 27 -4.23 -2.72 -4.26
N VAL A 28 -5.57 -2.65 -4.17
CA VAL A 28 -6.30 -3.08 -2.99
C VAL A 28 -6.26 -4.60 -2.92
N ALA A 29 -5.40 -5.13 -2.06
CA ALA A 29 -5.22 -6.57 -1.90
C ALA A 29 -6.31 -7.21 -1.02
N ASN A 30 -6.76 -6.51 0.02
CA ASN A 30 -7.83 -6.97 0.90
C ASN A 30 -8.47 -5.80 1.66
N ILE A 31 -9.71 -6.00 2.10
CA ILE A 31 -10.45 -5.07 2.95
C ILE A 31 -10.90 -5.82 4.21
N ILE A 32 -10.51 -5.31 5.37
CA ILE A 32 -10.79 -5.89 6.69
C ILE A 32 -11.70 -4.93 7.45
N PRO A 33 -13.02 -5.15 7.45
CA PRO A 33 -13.94 -4.29 8.17
C PRO A 33 -13.85 -4.51 9.68
N ALA A 34 -14.08 -3.46 10.44
CA ALA A 34 -14.32 -3.55 11.87
C ALA A 34 -15.69 -4.18 12.16
N ALA A 35 -15.90 -4.61 13.40
CA ALA A 35 -17.18 -5.18 13.83
C ALA A 35 -18.34 -4.18 13.58
N GLY A 36 -19.37 -4.65 12.91
CA GLY A 36 -20.55 -3.85 12.55
C GLY A 36 -20.47 -3.11 11.21
N TYR A 37 -19.34 -3.21 10.50
CA TYR A 37 -19.18 -2.64 9.17
C TYR A 37 -19.03 -3.70 8.08
N GLN A 38 -19.34 -3.32 6.84
CA GLN A 38 -19.16 -4.15 5.64
C GLN A 38 -17.95 -3.65 4.84
N LYS A 39 -17.35 -4.52 4.02
CA LYS A 39 -16.20 -4.16 3.16
C LYS A 39 -16.51 -2.96 2.25
N GLU A 40 -17.72 -2.93 1.72
CA GLU A 40 -18.22 -1.88 0.84
C GLU A 40 -18.23 -0.52 1.54
N GLN A 41 -18.60 -0.48 2.82
CA GLN A 41 -18.63 0.76 3.62
C GLN A 41 -17.20 1.27 3.91
N VAL A 42 -16.26 0.37 4.24
CA VAL A 42 -14.84 0.72 4.42
C VAL A 42 -14.28 1.34 3.15
N LEU A 43 -14.54 0.69 2.01
CA LEU A 43 -14.06 1.15 0.70
C LEU A 43 -14.72 2.48 0.29
N GLU A 44 -16.00 2.66 0.57
CA GLU A 44 -16.74 3.89 0.29
C GLU A 44 -16.16 5.09 1.07
N TYR A 45 -15.99 4.96 2.39
CA TYR A 45 -15.38 6.03 3.20
C TYR A 45 -13.95 6.33 2.76
N ALA A 46 -13.14 5.31 2.47
CA ALA A 46 -11.79 5.51 1.95
C ALA A 46 -11.80 6.25 0.61
N ALA A 47 -12.66 5.87 -0.32
CA ALA A 47 -12.78 6.50 -1.64
C ALA A 47 -13.26 7.95 -1.53
N GLN A 48 -14.21 8.24 -0.62
CA GLN A 48 -14.67 9.59 -0.34
C GLN A 48 -13.52 10.46 0.19
N ALA A 49 -12.75 9.98 1.17
CA ALA A 49 -11.61 10.71 1.72
C ALA A 49 -10.53 10.97 0.67
N GLU A 50 -10.20 9.97 -0.15
CA GLU A 50 -9.14 10.03 -1.16
C GLU A 50 -9.58 10.70 -2.48
N SER A 51 -10.82 11.17 -2.58
CA SER A 51 -11.40 11.68 -3.84
C SER A 51 -10.70 12.94 -4.41
N TYR A 52 -9.96 13.67 -3.58
CA TYR A 52 -9.14 14.83 -3.99
C TYR A 52 -7.65 14.49 -4.12
N SER A 53 -7.24 13.30 -3.73
CA SER A 53 -5.83 12.89 -3.71
C SER A 53 -5.38 12.36 -5.08
N ASN A 54 -4.17 12.77 -5.48
CA ASN A 54 -3.49 12.22 -6.66
C ASN A 54 -2.50 11.10 -6.31
N HIS A 55 -2.43 10.70 -5.05
CA HIS A 55 -1.51 9.66 -4.58
C HIS A 55 -1.81 8.32 -5.26
N PRO A 56 -0.79 7.49 -5.60
CA PRO A 56 -1.02 6.18 -6.22
C PRO A 56 -1.97 5.26 -5.45
N ILE A 57 -1.91 5.28 -4.11
CA ILE A 57 -2.85 4.54 -3.23
C ILE A 57 -4.29 5.04 -3.42
N ALA A 58 -4.50 6.35 -3.48
CA ALA A 58 -5.81 6.95 -3.72
C ALA A 58 -6.40 6.46 -5.05
N LYS A 59 -5.60 6.47 -6.11
CA LYS A 59 -6.02 5.98 -7.43
C LYS A 59 -6.45 4.51 -7.40
N SER A 60 -5.73 3.68 -6.65
CA SER A 60 -6.06 2.27 -6.47
C SER A 60 -7.40 2.10 -5.71
N ILE A 61 -7.59 2.84 -4.62
CA ILE A 61 -8.84 2.81 -3.83
C ILE A 61 -10.03 3.28 -4.70
N LEU A 62 -9.87 4.39 -5.42
CA LEU A 62 -10.92 4.93 -6.31
C LEU A 62 -11.25 3.97 -7.45
N ALA A 63 -10.25 3.35 -8.08
CA ALA A 63 -10.44 2.35 -9.12
C ALA A 63 -11.19 1.11 -8.60
N THR A 64 -10.85 0.65 -7.40
CA THR A 64 -11.53 -0.49 -6.76
C THR A 64 -12.97 -0.14 -6.37
N TYR A 65 -13.21 1.08 -5.90
CA TYR A 65 -14.56 1.55 -5.57
C TYR A 65 -15.45 1.63 -6.82
N GLY A 66 -14.93 2.14 -7.94
CA GLY A 66 -15.55 2.09 -9.28
C GLY A 66 -16.87 2.83 -9.43
N LYS A 67 -17.29 3.62 -8.43
CA LYS A 67 -18.53 4.39 -8.46
C LYS A 67 -18.24 5.89 -8.48
N PRO A 68 -19.12 6.71 -9.07
CA PRO A 68 -18.99 8.16 -9.01
C PRO A 68 -19.11 8.66 -7.58
N ILE A 69 -18.31 9.67 -7.24
CA ILE A 69 -18.30 10.31 -5.92
C ILE A 69 -18.78 11.77 -6.11
N ASP A 70 -19.85 12.12 -5.40
CA ASP A 70 -20.37 13.50 -5.39
C ASP A 70 -19.61 14.34 -4.36
N GLN A 71 -18.58 15.01 -4.83
CA GLN A 71 -17.73 15.88 -4.00
C GLN A 71 -18.44 17.13 -3.46
N LYS A 72 -19.63 17.47 -3.98
CA LYS A 72 -20.41 18.63 -3.48
C LYS A 72 -20.89 18.46 -2.04
N GLN A 73 -20.89 17.24 -1.54
CA GLN A 73 -21.31 16.90 -0.18
C GLN A 73 -20.16 16.91 0.83
N PHE A 74 -18.95 17.32 0.40
CA PHE A 74 -17.75 17.32 1.22
C PHE A 74 -17.38 18.74 1.63
N SER A 75 -16.88 18.88 2.86
CA SER A 75 -16.28 20.10 3.39
C SER A 75 -15.05 19.76 4.25
N ASP A 76 -14.33 20.78 4.65
CA ASP A 76 -13.22 20.69 5.62
C ASP A 76 -12.19 19.60 5.23
N PHE A 77 -11.82 19.55 3.95
CA PHE A 77 -10.77 18.66 3.46
C PHE A 77 -9.40 19.15 3.98
N GLU A 78 -8.69 18.25 4.65
CA GLU A 78 -7.36 18.51 5.18
C GLU A 78 -6.43 17.31 4.91
N GLU A 79 -5.32 17.56 4.25
CA GLU A 79 -4.24 16.59 4.11
C GLU A 79 -3.25 16.76 5.28
N ILE A 80 -3.16 15.73 6.12
CA ILE A 80 -2.27 15.71 7.30
C ILE A 80 -0.98 15.03 6.88
N SER A 81 0.06 15.85 6.65
CA SER A 81 1.35 15.39 6.10
C SER A 81 1.92 14.19 6.84
N GLY A 82 2.22 13.11 6.10
CA GLY A 82 2.77 11.87 6.63
C GLY A 82 1.80 11.02 7.45
N HIS A 83 0.51 11.40 7.54
CA HIS A 83 -0.51 10.70 8.32
C HIS A 83 -1.68 10.22 7.46
N GLY A 84 -2.25 11.07 6.62
CA GLY A 84 -3.41 10.79 5.79
C GLY A 84 -4.31 11.99 5.59
N ILE A 85 -5.60 11.75 5.48
CA ILE A 85 -6.62 12.74 5.12
C ILE A 85 -7.74 12.77 6.16
N SER A 86 -8.24 13.98 6.43
CA SER A 86 -9.48 14.27 7.15
C SER A 86 -10.44 14.99 6.23
N VAL A 87 -11.69 14.59 6.18
CA VAL A 87 -12.74 15.24 5.38
C VAL A 87 -14.10 15.11 6.06
N MET A 88 -14.94 16.13 5.93
CA MET A 88 -16.34 16.05 6.33
C MET A 88 -17.18 15.56 5.15
N VAL A 89 -17.89 14.46 5.33
CA VAL A 89 -18.79 13.85 4.34
C VAL A 89 -20.19 13.82 4.92
N GLN A 90 -21.11 14.61 4.37
CA GLN A 90 -22.50 14.69 4.86
C GLN A 90 -22.60 14.92 6.39
N GLY A 91 -21.73 15.74 6.93
CA GLY A 91 -21.69 16.06 8.37
C GLY A 91 -20.97 15.04 9.24
N LYS A 92 -20.37 13.98 8.66
CA LYS A 92 -19.55 12.99 9.35
C LYS A 92 -18.07 13.24 9.10
N LYS A 93 -17.25 13.25 10.14
CA LYS A 93 -15.80 13.35 10.01
C LYS A 93 -15.25 11.99 9.59
N VAL A 94 -14.70 11.91 8.38
CA VAL A 94 -14.03 10.71 7.85
C VAL A 94 -12.53 10.92 7.88
N LEU A 95 -11.82 9.92 8.40
CA LEU A 95 -10.37 9.86 8.48
C LEU A 95 -9.87 8.66 7.69
N ALA A 96 -8.85 8.86 6.88
CA ALA A 96 -8.25 7.82 6.07
C ALA A 96 -6.73 7.99 6.00
N GLY A 97 -5.96 6.98 6.40
CA GLY A 97 -4.51 7.07 6.43
C GLY A 97 -3.81 5.95 7.19
N ASN A 98 -2.60 6.23 7.69
CA ASN A 98 -1.80 5.26 8.43
C ASN A 98 -2.18 5.19 9.93
N SER A 99 -1.49 4.31 10.69
CA SER A 99 -1.73 4.15 12.13
C SER A 99 -1.48 5.43 12.94
N LYS A 100 -0.52 6.27 12.50
CA LYS A 100 -0.22 7.54 13.18
C LYS A 100 -1.41 8.49 13.14
N LEU A 101 -2.21 8.48 12.06
CA LEU A 101 -3.44 9.25 11.98
C LEU A 101 -4.44 8.78 13.05
N MET A 102 -4.64 7.47 13.17
CA MET A 102 -5.55 6.90 14.18
C MET A 102 -5.10 7.26 15.60
N GLU A 103 -3.79 7.18 15.87
CA GLU A 103 -3.19 7.54 17.17
C GLU A 103 -3.35 9.03 17.49
N SER A 104 -3.06 9.93 16.55
CA SER A 104 -3.18 11.38 16.74
C SER A 104 -4.62 11.82 16.99
N GLU A 105 -5.58 11.17 16.35
CA GLU A 105 -7.02 11.41 16.51
C GLU A 105 -7.64 10.58 17.66
N LYS A 106 -6.81 9.81 18.39
CA LYS A 106 -7.23 8.97 19.55
C LYS A 106 -8.31 7.94 19.18
N ILE A 107 -8.26 7.43 17.95
CA ILE A 107 -9.15 6.38 17.50
C ILE A 107 -8.60 5.02 17.95
N ALA A 108 -9.38 4.27 18.71
CA ALA A 108 -9.05 2.89 19.04
C ALA A 108 -9.26 2.02 17.80
N TYR A 109 -8.20 1.39 17.30
CA TYR A 109 -8.23 0.55 16.10
C TYR A 109 -7.62 -0.82 16.35
N ALA A 110 -8.04 -1.80 15.57
CA ALA A 110 -7.44 -3.12 15.59
C ALA A 110 -6.16 -3.10 14.72
N ALA A 111 -5.02 -3.48 15.32
CA ALA A 111 -3.81 -3.68 14.55
C ALA A 111 -4.01 -4.81 13.52
N CYS A 112 -3.62 -4.55 12.28
CA CYS A 112 -3.67 -5.55 11.23
C CYS A 112 -2.29 -6.20 11.06
N ASP A 113 -2.19 -7.50 11.30
CA ASP A 113 -0.93 -8.26 11.18
C ASP A 113 -0.66 -8.78 9.76
N ALA A 114 -1.55 -8.53 8.81
CA ALA A 114 -1.36 -8.95 7.43
C ALA A 114 -0.21 -8.17 6.74
N ALA A 115 0.45 -8.82 5.79
CA ALA A 115 1.47 -8.18 4.95
C ALA A 115 0.81 -7.15 4.01
N GLY A 116 1.49 -6.04 3.76
CA GLY A 116 1.02 -4.95 2.91
C GLY A 116 1.02 -3.60 3.62
N THR A 117 0.91 -2.53 2.85
CA THR A 117 0.70 -1.19 3.39
C THR A 117 -0.72 -1.09 3.96
N LYS A 118 -0.82 -0.69 5.22
CA LYS A 118 -2.09 -0.61 5.94
C LYS A 118 -2.66 0.78 5.84
N PHE A 119 -3.87 0.85 5.32
CA PHE A 119 -4.63 2.07 5.17
C PHE A 119 -5.88 1.98 6.04
N TYR A 120 -5.87 2.69 7.16
CA TYR A 120 -6.93 2.68 8.17
C TYR A 120 -8.00 3.70 7.85
N VAL A 121 -9.24 3.36 8.15
CA VAL A 121 -10.42 4.22 7.93
C VAL A 121 -11.20 4.35 9.22
N ALA A 122 -11.58 5.59 9.56
CA ALA A 122 -12.45 5.89 10.67
C ALA A 122 -13.53 6.90 10.27
N ALA A 123 -14.69 6.84 10.91
CA ALA A 123 -15.80 7.77 10.70
C ALA A 123 -16.43 8.13 12.05
N ASP A 124 -16.67 9.42 12.29
CA ASP A 124 -17.24 9.96 13.53
C ASP A 124 -16.59 9.41 14.80
N GLY A 125 -15.25 9.37 14.83
CA GLY A 125 -14.50 8.90 15.98
C GLY A 125 -14.48 7.39 16.18
N SER A 126 -15.05 6.61 15.26
CA SER A 126 -15.11 5.15 15.32
C SER A 126 -14.28 4.53 14.21
N TYR A 127 -13.50 3.49 14.54
CA TYR A 127 -12.76 2.70 13.57
C TYR A 127 -13.72 1.91 12.67
N VAL A 128 -13.58 2.07 11.37
CA VAL A 128 -14.43 1.44 10.35
C VAL A 128 -13.76 0.20 9.75
N GLY A 129 -12.44 0.23 9.58
CA GLY A 129 -11.71 -0.89 9.01
C GLY A 129 -10.35 -0.53 8.46
N CYS A 130 -9.68 -1.53 7.91
CA CYS A 130 -8.36 -1.40 7.27
C CYS A 130 -8.40 -1.92 5.83
N ILE A 131 -7.80 -1.19 4.92
CA ILE A 131 -7.53 -1.61 3.55
C ILE A 131 -6.06 -1.99 3.46
N LEU A 132 -5.79 -3.18 2.96
CA LEU A 132 -4.43 -3.63 2.65
C LEU A 132 -4.11 -3.26 1.21
N ILE A 133 -3.04 -2.52 1.05
CA ILE A 133 -2.51 -2.10 -0.24
C ILE A 133 -1.22 -2.88 -0.49
N ALA A 134 -1.13 -3.54 -1.62
CA ALA A 134 0.06 -4.26 -2.07
C ALA A 134 0.60 -3.62 -3.36
N ASP A 135 1.91 -3.68 -3.51
CA ASP A 135 2.58 -3.36 -4.77
C ASP A 135 2.74 -4.67 -5.55
N GLU A 136 2.24 -4.71 -6.76
CA GLU A 136 2.21 -5.94 -7.57
C GLU A 136 3.62 -6.32 -8.05
N VAL A 137 4.04 -7.55 -7.78
CA VAL A 137 5.29 -8.13 -8.30
C VAL A 137 5.19 -8.27 -9.82
N LYS A 138 6.25 -7.86 -10.54
CA LYS A 138 6.28 -8.06 -12.00
C LYS A 138 6.32 -9.55 -12.34
N PRO A 139 5.57 -10.00 -13.37
CA PRO A 139 5.49 -11.41 -13.74
C PRO A 139 6.84 -12.05 -14.06
N ASP A 140 7.77 -11.25 -14.59
CA ASP A 140 9.11 -11.68 -15.02
C ASP A 140 10.17 -11.62 -13.90
N SER A 141 9.91 -10.94 -12.78
CA SER A 141 10.88 -10.76 -11.68
C SER A 141 11.32 -12.09 -11.08
N LYS A 142 10.40 -13.01 -10.86
CA LYS A 142 10.72 -14.35 -10.34
C LYS A 142 11.60 -15.14 -11.31
N CYS A 143 11.30 -15.07 -12.59
CA CYS A 143 12.09 -15.73 -13.62
C CYS A 143 13.50 -15.13 -13.71
N ALA A 144 13.60 -13.79 -13.70
CA ALA A 144 14.88 -13.09 -13.72
C ALA A 144 15.79 -13.45 -12.54
N ILE A 145 15.24 -13.53 -11.32
CA ILE A 145 15.99 -13.96 -10.13
C ILE A 145 16.46 -15.41 -10.28
N ALA A 146 15.60 -16.30 -10.76
CA ALA A 146 15.95 -17.70 -10.98
C ALA A 146 17.05 -17.86 -12.03
N GLU A 147 17.02 -17.06 -13.09
CA GLU A 147 18.07 -17.06 -14.13
C GLU A 147 19.41 -16.54 -13.60
N LEU A 148 19.40 -15.48 -12.80
CA LEU A 148 20.62 -14.97 -12.15
C LEU A 148 21.29 -16.04 -11.28
N LYS A 149 20.50 -16.81 -10.51
CA LYS A 149 21.03 -17.93 -9.72
C LYS A 149 21.65 -19.01 -10.61
N LYS A 150 21.04 -19.33 -11.75
CA LYS A 150 21.55 -20.33 -12.69
C LYS A 150 22.90 -19.94 -13.33
N ILE A 151 23.14 -18.65 -13.55
CA ILE A 151 24.40 -18.17 -14.13
C ILE A 151 25.49 -17.90 -13.10
N GLY A 152 25.27 -18.24 -11.81
CA GLY A 152 26.29 -18.22 -10.79
C GLY A 152 26.19 -17.05 -9.79
N VAL A 153 25.12 -16.27 -9.79
CA VAL A 153 24.85 -15.28 -8.72
C VAL A 153 24.53 -16.02 -7.42
N GLU A 154 25.38 -15.85 -6.43
CA GLU A 154 25.29 -16.54 -5.15
C GLU A 154 24.23 -15.95 -4.24
N LYS A 155 24.02 -14.63 -4.32
CA LYS A 155 23.10 -13.90 -3.44
C LYS A 155 22.34 -12.81 -4.19
N THR A 156 21.04 -12.79 -4.02
CA THR A 156 20.17 -11.68 -4.40
C THR A 156 19.69 -10.95 -3.14
N VAL A 157 19.73 -9.62 -3.15
CA VAL A 157 19.32 -8.77 -2.02
C VAL A 157 18.28 -7.79 -2.51
N MET A 158 17.20 -7.63 -1.78
CA MET A 158 16.20 -6.62 -2.05
C MET A 158 16.32 -5.47 -1.06
N LEU A 159 16.41 -4.24 -1.56
CA LEU A 159 16.31 -3.03 -0.76
C LEU A 159 14.87 -2.53 -0.80
N THR A 160 14.35 -2.18 0.36
CA THR A 160 13.01 -1.61 0.50
C THR A 160 12.97 -0.67 1.70
N GLY A 161 12.18 0.41 1.58
CA GLY A 161 11.83 1.28 2.70
C GLY A 161 10.59 0.80 3.49
N ASP A 162 10.00 -0.32 3.09
CA ASP A 162 8.81 -0.88 3.75
C ASP A 162 9.16 -1.61 5.05
N ASP A 163 8.11 -1.98 5.80
CA ASP A 163 8.19 -2.88 6.95
C ASP A 163 8.85 -4.21 6.54
N GLU A 164 9.69 -4.78 7.42
CA GLU A 164 10.42 -6.03 7.19
C GLU A 164 9.51 -7.19 6.77
N ARG A 165 8.29 -7.25 7.29
CA ARG A 165 7.29 -8.28 6.94
C ARG A 165 6.83 -8.18 5.49
N ILE A 166 6.68 -6.96 4.98
CA ILE A 166 6.33 -6.71 3.57
C ILE A 166 7.50 -7.15 2.69
N GLY A 167 8.71 -6.72 3.04
CA GLY A 167 9.91 -7.13 2.33
C GLY A 167 10.07 -8.65 2.29
N LYS A 168 9.89 -9.32 3.42
CA LYS A 168 9.95 -10.78 3.51
C LYS A 168 8.89 -11.47 2.66
N SER A 169 7.64 -10.99 2.68
CA SER A 169 6.56 -11.56 1.86
C SER A 169 6.89 -11.50 0.35
N VAL A 170 7.43 -10.38 -0.12
CA VAL A 170 7.85 -10.24 -1.53
C VAL A 170 9.06 -11.12 -1.83
N ALA A 171 10.03 -11.23 -0.92
CA ALA A 171 11.19 -12.10 -1.08
C ALA A 171 10.78 -13.58 -1.16
N ASP A 172 9.85 -14.03 -0.31
CA ASP A 172 9.33 -15.40 -0.30
C ASP A 172 8.55 -15.71 -1.60
N GLU A 173 7.85 -14.74 -2.17
CA GLU A 173 7.17 -14.88 -3.47
C GLU A 173 8.16 -15.02 -4.63
N LEU A 174 9.27 -14.28 -4.57
CA LEU A 174 10.29 -14.25 -5.62
C LEU A 174 11.25 -15.47 -5.56
N GLY A 175 11.40 -16.11 -4.41
CA GLY A 175 12.27 -17.28 -4.19
C GLY A 175 13.66 -16.88 -3.77
#